data_4b31d9913a559a36405fdb78c8d43960
#
_entry.id   4b31d9913a559a36405fdb78c8d43960
#
_cell.length_a   1.000
_cell.length_b   1.000
_cell.length_c   1.000
_cell.angle_alpha   90.00
_cell.angle_beta   90.00
_cell.angle_gamma   90.00
#
_symmetry.space_group_name_H-M   'P 1'
#
loop_
_entity.id
_entity.type
_entity.pdbx_description
1 polymer ?
#
loop_
_entity_poly.entity_id
_entity_poly.type
_entity_poly.pdbx_seq_one_letter_code
_entity_poly.pdbx_strand_id
1 'polypeptide(L)'
;QSKYYGIQVVVGEATQKQVDGFAFLELDLICVLGKQKPELVFGLLGGSELLQQPHFTTLLENHHRMLSHYRHQEWEEAMAELESCRLVSREVMGCPALSGLYLLYQQRIEEFVKTPPGPGWDGVYFAESK
;
A
#
# COMPACT_ATOMS: atom_id res chain seq x y z
N GLN A 1 3.01 -13.71 -3.09
CA GLN A 1 2.39 -12.43 -2.72
C GLN A 1 3.34 -11.52 -1.96
N SER A 2 4.01 -12.07 -0.93
CA SER A 2 4.88 -11.25 -0.10
C SER A 2 6.06 -10.69 -0.90
N LYS A 3 6.60 -11.46 -1.84
CA LYS A 3 7.71 -10.99 -2.67
C LYS A 3 7.30 -9.82 -3.56
N TYR A 4 6.06 -9.83 -4.02
CA TYR A 4 5.57 -8.79 -4.92
C TYR A 4 5.59 -7.42 -4.24
N TYR A 5 5.22 -7.38 -2.96
CA TYR A 5 5.18 -6.11 -2.22
C TYR A 5 6.45 -5.84 -1.44
N GLY A 6 7.34 -6.81 -1.34
CA GLY A 6 8.52 -6.69 -0.51
C GLY A 6 8.24 -6.76 0.98
N ILE A 7 7.07 -7.25 1.36
CA ILE A 7 6.64 -7.38 2.75
C ILE A 7 6.60 -8.86 3.09
N GLN A 8 7.14 -9.23 4.24
CA GLN A 8 7.33 -10.62 4.60
C GLN A 8 6.02 -11.36 4.86
N VAL A 9 5.06 -10.72 5.53
CA VAL A 9 3.77 -11.33 5.84
C VAL A 9 2.67 -10.49 5.21
N VAL A 10 1.90 -11.10 4.32
CA VAL A 10 0.80 -10.43 3.61
C VAL A 10 -0.48 -11.22 3.87
N VAL A 11 -1.53 -10.52 4.28
CA VAL A 11 -2.80 -11.16 4.62
C VAL A 11 -3.95 -10.43 3.93
N GLY A 12 -5.10 -11.10 3.83
CA GLY A 12 -6.30 -10.49 3.32
C GLY A 12 -7.06 -9.71 4.38
N GLU A 13 -8.13 -9.06 3.94
CA GLU A 13 -8.90 -8.22 4.82
C GLU A 13 -9.54 -8.99 5.97
N ALA A 14 -10.05 -10.19 5.69
CA ALA A 14 -10.71 -10.99 6.73
C ALA A 14 -9.76 -11.31 7.87
N THR A 15 -8.53 -11.70 7.53
CA THR A 15 -7.53 -12.01 8.56
C THR A 15 -7.13 -10.75 9.33
N GLN A 16 -6.95 -9.65 8.62
CA GLN A 16 -6.56 -8.39 9.27
C GLN A 16 -7.61 -7.96 10.30
N LYS A 17 -8.89 -8.15 9.99
CA LYS A 17 -9.96 -7.75 10.88
C LYS A 17 -10.09 -8.63 12.11
N GLN A 18 -9.58 -9.86 12.05
CA GLN A 18 -9.74 -10.82 13.14
C GLN A 18 -8.69 -10.73 14.22
N VAL A 19 -7.61 -9.96 13.99
CA VAL A 19 -6.53 -9.87 14.96
C VAL A 19 -6.32 -8.43 15.39
N ASP A 20 -6.07 -8.26 16.69
CA ASP A 20 -5.85 -6.93 17.28
C ASP A 20 -4.43 -6.81 17.77
N GLY A 21 -3.99 -5.57 17.95
CA GLY A 21 -2.71 -5.30 18.57
C GLY A 21 -1.52 -5.41 17.65
N PHE A 22 -1.76 -5.52 16.35
CA PHE A 22 -0.69 -5.61 15.36
C PHE A 22 -0.73 -4.40 14.44
N ALA A 23 0.45 -4.04 13.94
CA ALA A 23 0.59 -2.91 13.02
C ALA A 23 0.47 -3.42 11.60
N PHE A 24 -0.66 -3.11 10.96
CA PHE A 24 -0.92 -3.48 9.57
C PHE A 24 -0.87 -2.25 8.69
N LEU A 25 -0.44 -2.46 7.45
CA LEU A 25 -0.46 -1.42 6.43
C LEU A 25 -1.24 -1.94 5.24
N GLU A 26 -2.22 -1.16 4.77
CA GLU A 26 -2.97 -1.53 3.57
C GLU A 26 -2.05 -1.45 2.37
N LEU A 27 -1.85 -2.56 1.68
CA LEU A 27 -0.90 -2.63 0.59
C LEU A 27 -1.53 -2.38 -0.77
N ASP A 28 -2.74 -2.91 -0.99
CA ASP A 28 -3.26 -2.93 -2.34
C ASP A 28 -4.74 -3.26 -2.36
N LEU A 29 -5.38 -2.83 -3.43
CA LEU A 29 -6.69 -3.31 -3.85
C LEU A 29 -6.44 -3.94 -5.21
N ILE A 30 -6.45 -5.27 -5.27
CA ILE A 30 -5.92 -5.99 -6.42
C ILE A 30 -6.86 -7.12 -6.84
N CYS A 31 -6.97 -7.31 -8.14
CA CYS A 31 -7.66 -8.45 -8.72
C CYS A 31 -6.63 -9.27 -9.49
N VAL A 32 -6.43 -10.50 -9.04
CA VAL A 32 -5.43 -11.39 -9.64
C VAL A 32 -6.05 -12.11 -10.83
N LEU A 33 -5.26 -12.35 -11.85
CA LEU A 33 -5.71 -13.08 -13.04
C LEU A 33 -6.38 -14.39 -12.65
N GLY A 34 -7.55 -14.65 -13.21
CA GLY A 34 -8.33 -15.86 -12.90
C GLY A 34 -9.29 -15.70 -11.74
N LYS A 35 -9.20 -14.61 -11.00
CA LYS A 35 -10.12 -14.30 -9.91
C LYS A 35 -11.11 -13.25 -10.38
N GLN A 36 -12.32 -13.28 -9.83
CA GLN A 36 -13.36 -12.38 -10.26
C GLN A 36 -13.59 -11.22 -9.31
N LYS A 37 -13.06 -11.29 -8.09
CA LYS A 37 -13.30 -10.27 -7.10
C LYS A 37 -12.01 -9.59 -6.69
N PRO A 38 -12.02 -8.26 -6.57
CA PRO A 38 -10.86 -7.58 -6.00
C PRO A 38 -10.73 -7.89 -4.52
N GLU A 39 -9.49 -7.82 -4.03
CA GLU A 39 -9.19 -8.09 -2.64
C GLU A 39 -8.36 -6.97 -2.07
N LEU A 40 -8.69 -6.57 -0.85
CA LEU A 40 -7.81 -5.71 -0.06
C LEU A 40 -6.73 -6.57 0.57
N VAL A 41 -5.48 -6.14 0.45
CA VAL A 41 -4.32 -6.88 0.96
C VAL A 41 -3.59 -6.01 1.95
N PHE A 42 -3.17 -6.60 3.05
CA PHE A 42 -2.50 -5.90 4.13
C PHE A 42 -1.17 -6.55 4.42
N GLY A 43 -0.19 -5.72 4.81
CA GLY A 43 1.10 -6.21 5.27
C GLY A 43 1.17 -6.10 6.77
N LEU A 44 1.70 -7.15 7.40
CA LEU A 44 1.97 -7.12 8.84
C LEU A 44 3.35 -6.55 9.05
N LEU A 45 3.44 -5.41 9.72
CA LEU A 45 4.70 -4.71 9.91
C LEU A 45 5.30 -4.97 11.29
N GLY A 46 4.48 -5.24 12.28
CA GLY A 46 4.98 -5.48 13.62
C GLY A 46 3.86 -5.54 14.63
N GLY A 47 4.24 -5.48 15.90
CA GLY A 47 3.31 -5.57 17.00
C GLY A 47 2.89 -4.22 17.52
N SER A 48 2.39 -4.22 18.76
CA SER A 48 1.83 -3.00 19.36
C SER A 48 2.86 -1.90 19.56
N GLU A 49 4.14 -2.23 19.61
CA GLU A 49 5.18 -1.21 19.74
C GLU A 49 5.16 -0.24 18.57
N LEU A 50 4.93 -0.75 17.35
CA LEU A 50 4.82 0.12 16.19
C LEU A 50 3.63 1.04 16.30
N LEU A 51 2.50 0.51 16.76
CA LEU A 51 1.27 1.30 16.89
C LEU A 51 1.43 2.50 17.80
N GLN A 52 2.36 2.45 18.74
CA GLN A 52 2.55 3.51 19.72
C GLN A 52 3.49 4.60 19.24
N GLN A 53 4.17 4.42 18.12
CA GLN A 53 5.12 5.41 17.64
C GLN A 53 4.39 6.52 16.87
N PRO A 54 4.69 7.79 17.20
CA PRO A 54 4.07 8.91 16.47
C PRO A 54 4.40 8.89 14.99
N HIS A 55 5.63 8.50 14.63
CA HIS A 55 6.02 8.43 13.23
C HIS A 55 5.22 7.36 12.48
N PHE A 56 4.83 6.28 13.16
CA PHE A 56 4.00 5.28 12.51
C PHE A 56 2.61 5.83 12.20
N THR A 57 2.04 6.60 13.13
CA THR A 57 0.76 7.27 12.89
C THR A 57 0.85 8.19 11.68
N THR A 58 1.92 8.98 11.60
CA THR A 58 2.14 9.85 10.46
C THR A 58 2.28 9.07 9.17
N LEU A 59 3.00 7.95 9.22
CA LEU A 59 3.17 7.08 8.06
C LEU A 59 1.80 6.57 7.57
N LEU A 60 0.95 6.11 8.50
CA LEU A 60 -0.37 5.62 8.12
C LEU A 60 -1.19 6.72 7.44
N GLU A 61 -1.14 7.92 7.99
CA GLU A 61 -1.90 9.04 7.41
C GLU A 61 -1.43 9.37 6.01
N ASN A 62 -0.10 9.49 5.84
CA ASN A 62 0.45 9.78 4.53
C ASN A 62 0.16 8.66 3.54
N HIS A 63 0.26 7.42 4.01
CA HIS A 63 0.03 6.25 3.17
C HIS A 63 -1.41 6.19 2.69
N HIS A 64 -2.37 6.44 3.59
CA HIS A 64 -3.78 6.43 3.20
C HIS A 64 -4.09 7.55 2.23
N ARG A 65 -3.49 8.73 2.39
CA ARG A 65 -3.67 9.80 1.42
C ARG A 65 -3.06 9.44 0.08
N MET A 66 -1.89 8.80 0.08
CA MET A 66 -1.26 8.33 -1.14
C MET A 66 -2.19 7.37 -1.89
N LEU A 67 -2.75 6.40 -1.16
CA LEU A 67 -3.67 5.44 -1.78
C LEU A 67 -4.93 6.12 -2.31
N SER A 68 -5.46 7.08 -1.56
CA SER A 68 -6.67 7.79 -1.99
C SER A 68 -6.42 8.57 -3.27
N HIS A 69 -5.34 9.34 -3.30
CA HIS A 69 -5.00 10.09 -4.51
C HIS A 69 -4.75 9.15 -5.69
N TYR A 70 -4.03 8.07 -5.46
CA TYR A 70 -3.75 7.07 -6.48
C TYR A 70 -5.06 6.52 -7.07
N ARG A 71 -6.00 6.13 -6.21
CA ARG A 71 -7.25 5.53 -6.65
C ARG A 71 -8.20 6.52 -7.32
N HIS A 72 -7.99 7.82 -7.08
CA HIS A 72 -8.75 8.87 -7.75
C HIS A 72 -8.00 9.46 -8.95
N GLN A 73 -6.90 8.84 -9.36
CA GLN A 73 -6.10 9.26 -10.51
C GLN A 73 -5.51 10.66 -10.34
N GLU A 74 -5.25 11.03 -9.11
CA GLU A 74 -4.57 12.28 -8.78
C GLU A 74 -3.08 11.97 -8.64
N TRP A 75 -2.44 11.81 -9.78
CA TRP A 75 -1.10 11.21 -9.83
C TRP A 75 -0.03 12.10 -9.19
N GLU A 76 -0.11 13.41 -9.37
CA GLU A 76 0.87 14.31 -8.76
C GLU A 76 0.77 14.28 -7.25
N GLU A 77 -0.44 14.36 -6.74
CA GLU A 77 -0.67 14.32 -5.30
C GLU A 77 -0.24 12.98 -4.73
N ALA A 78 -0.53 11.90 -5.46
CA ALA A 78 -0.12 10.57 -5.01
C ALA A 78 1.40 10.47 -4.92
N MET A 79 2.12 11.01 -5.89
CA MET A 79 3.58 10.98 -5.86
C MET A 79 4.14 11.80 -4.72
N ALA A 80 3.53 12.94 -4.42
CA ALA A 80 3.98 13.76 -3.30
C ALA A 80 3.81 13.04 -1.98
N GLU A 81 2.66 12.39 -1.76
CA GLU A 81 2.45 11.63 -0.55
C GLU A 81 3.37 10.42 -0.49
N LEU A 82 3.64 9.80 -1.63
CA LEU A 82 4.55 8.66 -1.68
C LEU A 82 5.95 9.04 -1.20
N GLU A 83 6.45 10.21 -1.60
CA GLU A 83 7.75 10.67 -1.13
C GLU A 83 7.73 10.93 0.37
N SER A 84 6.65 11.50 0.88
CA SER A 84 6.50 11.67 2.32
C SER A 84 6.53 10.33 3.04
N CYS A 85 5.86 9.32 2.49
CA CYS A 85 5.88 7.98 3.07
C CYS A 85 7.30 7.41 3.10
N ARG A 86 8.05 7.59 2.02
CA ARG A 86 9.43 7.11 2.00
C ARG A 86 10.25 7.70 3.14
N LEU A 87 10.12 9.00 3.33
CA LEU A 87 10.92 9.70 4.34
C LEU A 87 10.49 9.30 5.75
N VAL A 88 9.19 9.32 6.03
CA VAL A 88 8.74 9.06 7.38
C VAL A 88 8.89 7.60 7.77
N SER A 89 8.83 6.68 6.80
CA SER A 89 8.99 5.26 7.14
C SER A 89 10.38 4.96 7.70
N ARG A 90 11.37 5.75 7.34
CA ARG A 90 12.72 5.57 7.87
C ARG A 90 12.82 5.97 9.33
N GLU A 91 11.88 6.77 9.83
CA GLU A 91 11.86 7.22 11.21
C GLU A 91 11.10 6.26 12.13
N VAL A 92 10.42 5.26 11.59
CA VAL A 92 9.67 4.31 12.41
C VAL A 92 10.60 3.19 12.82
N MET A 93 10.88 3.12 14.12
CA MET A 93 11.81 2.12 14.67
C MET A 93 11.17 0.73 14.58
N GLY A 94 11.95 -0.23 14.09
CA GLY A 94 11.47 -1.60 13.97
C GLY A 94 10.57 -1.87 12.79
N CYS A 95 10.35 -0.87 11.95
CA CYS A 95 9.53 -1.05 10.76
C CYS A 95 10.35 -1.75 9.68
N PRO A 96 9.80 -2.77 9.01
CA PRO A 96 10.49 -3.36 7.88
C PRO A 96 10.68 -2.34 6.77
N ALA A 97 11.64 -2.60 5.89
CA ALA A 97 11.86 -1.71 4.75
C ALA A 97 10.64 -1.69 3.85
N LEU A 98 10.18 -0.49 3.52
CA LEU A 98 9.02 -0.31 2.64
C LEU A 98 9.41 0.21 1.27
N SER A 99 10.72 0.25 0.98
CA SER A 99 11.20 0.79 -0.29
C SER A 99 10.68 0.01 -1.49
N GLY A 100 10.54 -1.31 -1.37
CA GLY A 100 10.00 -2.11 -2.46
C GLY A 100 8.55 -1.79 -2.74
N LEU A 101 7.75 -1.61 -1.70
CA LEU A 101 6.35 -1.24 -1.86
C LEU A 101 6.20 0.11 -2.54
N TYR A 102 6.96 1.11 -2.08
CA TYR A 102 6.82 2.44 -2.66
C TYR A 102 7.42 2.53 -4.06
N LEU A 103 8.43 1.72 -4.36
CA LEU A 103 8.91 1.62 -5.74
C LEU A 103 7.82 1.02 -6.65
N LEU A 104 7.11 0.00 -6.15
CA LEU A 104 6.00 -0.59 -6.91
C LEU A 104 4.96 0.47 -7.27
N TYR A 105 4.54 1.27 -6.28
CA TYR A 105 3.55 2.30 -6.55
C TYR A 105 4.08 3.40 -7.45
N GLN A 106 5.35 3.77 -7.30
CA GLN A 106 5.95 4.74 -8.21
C GLN A 106 5.89 4.24 -9.65
N GLN A 107 6.22 2.98 -9.88
CA GLN A 107 6.20 2.41 -11.22
C GLN A 107 4.79 2.35 -11.77
N ARG A 108 3.80 2.00 -10.93
CA ARG A 108 2.40 2.00 -11.37
C ARG A 108 1.94 3.40 -11.78
N ILE A 109 2.28 4.39 -10.95
CA ILE A 109 1.88 5.77 -11.23
C ILE A 109 2.51 6.26 -12.53
N GLU A 110 3.79 5.97 -12.72
CA GLU A 110 4.48 6.35 -13.96
C GLU A 110 3.82 5.73 -15.18
N GLU A 111 3.41 4.47 -15.05
CA GLU A 111 2.74 3.77 -16.14
C GLU A 111 1.35 4.35 -16.41
N PHE A 112 0.60 4.65 -15.33
CA PHE A 112 -0.74 5.22 -15.48
C PHE A 112 -0.71 6.65 -16.01
N VAL A 113 0.33 7.41 -15.73
CA VAL A 113 0.47 8.74 -16.33
C VAL A 113 0.57 8.61 -17.84
N LYS A 114 1.26 7.59 -18.33
CA LYS A 114 1.37 7.35 -19.77
C LYS A 114 0.10 6.76 -20.36
N THR A 115 -0.52 5.83 -19.65
CA THR A 115 -1.70 5.10 -20.13
C THR A 115 -2.71 5.02 -19.00
N PRO A 116 -3.54 6.06 -18.83
CA PRO A 116 -4.49 6.10 -17.72
C PRO A 116 -5.51 4.96 -17.79
N PRO A 117 -5.99 4.51 -16.62
CA PRO A 117 -6.96 3.40 -16.59
C PRO A 117 -8.36 3.79 -17.06
N GLY A 118 -8.64 5.08 -17.17
CA GLY A 118 -9.96 5.52 -17.64
C GLY A 118 -10.77 6.18 -16.54
N PRO A 119 -11.75 7.01 -16.91
CA PRO A 119 -12.44 7.85 -15.92
C PRO A 119 -13.32 7.07 -14.93
N GLY A 120 -13.72 5.84 -15.27
CA GLY A 120 -14.54 5.04 -14.38
C GLY A 120 -13.77 4.08 -13.50
N TRP A 121 -12.44 4.25 -13.42
CA TRP A 121 -11.60 3.32 -12.65
C TRP A 121 -11.95 3.36 -11.16
N ASP A 122 -12.09 2.20 -10.57
CA ASP A 122 -12.48 2.05 -9.18
C ASP A 122 -11.30 1.83 -8.24
N GLY A 123 -10.08 1.99 -8.73
CA GLY A 123 -8.89 1.84 -7.91
C GLY A 123 -8.32 0.44 -7.87
N VAL A 124 -8.96 -0.51 -8.52
CA VAL A 124 -8.50 -1.90 -8.53
C VAL A 124 -7.37 -2.06 -9.53
N TYR A 125 -6.27 -2.65 -9.08
CA TYR A 125 -5.17 -2.97 -9.96
C TYR A 125 -5.31 -4.42 -10.42
N PHE A 126 -5.25 -4.63 -11.72
CA PHE A 126 -5.37 -5.98 -12.30
C PHE A 126 -3.98 -6.52 -12.56
N ALA A 127 -3.60 -7.54 -11.79
CA ALA A 127 -2.31 -8.19 -11.96
C ALA A 127 -2.41 -9.23 -13.06
N GLU A 128 -1.49 -9.15 -14.02
CA GLU A 128 -1.51 -10.08 -15.16
C GLU A 128 -0.88 -11.41 -14.82
N SER A 129 -0.01 -11.43 -13.81
CA SER A 129 0.65 -12.66 -13.41
C SER A 129 0.89 -12.63 -11.91
N LYS A 130 1.19 -13.79 -11.39
CA LYS A 130 1.44 -13.91 -9.96
C LYS A 130 2.82 -13.53 -9.57
#